data_9d58d4d4586866c49a7a7f091bb1ca09
#
_entry.id   9d58d4d4586866c49a7a7f091bb1ca09
#
_cell.length_a   1.000
_cell.length_b   1.000
_cell.length_c   1.000
_cell.angle_alpha   90.00
_cell.angle_beta   90.00
_cell.angle_gamma   90.00
#
_symmetry.space_group_name_H-M   'P 1'
#
loop_
_entity.id
_entity.type
_entity.pdbx_description
1 polymer ?
#
loop_
_entity_poly.entity_id
_entity_poly.type
_entity_poly.pdbx_seq_one_letter_code
_entity_poly.pdbx_strand_id
1 'polypeptide(L)'
;KTKLLINTNYSNIKGKSLAENGITSVLSNALNFDPTVSPFENGSFGISETITQEIVNPLAQIDNTYNENKVDKIQGKIELQYELMENLNITSRFGYTYVNIYDKGFVPFQFYGTGHNQTNANPDLTPIVTIDSEGNITSTHNRVFEGNTNFFNYTYELYGNYDFSINENHNFQTVAGFSIGEGKGSNISATNEDVPFNSWDYADVSAATGNATQQTSGSWQYVNRNLSYFGRVLYDYNEKYYASFTGRVDGSTSFGKNNKFGFFPSASIGWVVSKEDFFDEMPVLDYLKFRASYGTLGNDNINPQFSLISTFPSYVFNGTITPGSSLGSIPNDDVSWENQVQMNVGIDTRIFNDKVSLSLDYFKKTVDDLLFSPNLSLYLGVPSFPTTNIGSTESTGIDATISLNTTVGGLSISSDLNFTTAENEVISINNGDKYIWGAGYGIPYRNIVRFEEGFSPGYFFGYVTDGIFQTQDEVNNHATQNGAVPGDIR
;
A
#
# COMPACT_ATOMS: atom_id res chain seq x y z
N LYS A 1 -29.97 -30.69 -7.16
CA LYS A 1 -28.84 -30.86 -8.12
C LYS A 1 -27.52 -30.55 -7.45
N THR A 2 -26.41 -31.18 -7.90
CA THR A 2 -25.09 -30.94 -7.38
C THR A 2 -24.18 -30.44 -8.49
N LYS A 3 -23.41 -29.39 -8.24
CA LYS A 3 -22.42 -28.84 -9.18
C LYS A 3 -21.08 -28.70 -8.48
N LEU A 4 -20.04 -29.28 -9.05
CA LEU A 4 -18.66 -29.13 -8.60
C LEU A 4 -17.92 -28.22 -9.59
N LEU A 5 -17.28 -27.19 -9.06
CA LEU A 5 -16.45 -26.25 -9.81
C LEU A 5 -15.03 -26.32 -9.24
N ILE A 6 -14.07 -26.57 -10.09
CA ILE A 6 -12.65 -26.55 -9.74
C ILE A 6 -11.96 -25.59 -10.69
N ASN A 7 -11.26 -24.63 -10.12
CA ASN A 7 -10.41 -23.71 -10.87
C ASN A 7 -9.05 -23.66 -10.18
N THR A 8 -8.00 -23.88 -10.95
CA THR A 8 -6.62 -23.79 -10.47
C THR A 8 -5.77 -23.08 -11.52
N ASN A 9 -4.99 -22.14 -11.09
CA ASN A 9 -4.07 -21.38 -11.92
C ASN A 9 -2.66 -21.51 -11.32
N TYR A 10 -1.68 -21.81 -12.19
CA TYR A 10 -0.27 -21.77 -11.86
C TYR A 10 0.39 -20.67 -12.67
N SER A 11 1.24 -19.87 -12.04
CA SER A 11 2.09 -18.90 -12.70
C SER A 11 3.52 -19.02 -12.19
N ASN A 12 4.46 -18.99 -13.12
CA ASN A 12 5.88 -18.84 -12.84
C ASN A 12 6.33 -17.51 -13.41
N ILE A 13 6.90 -16.67 -12.55
CA ILE A 13 7.38 -15.34 -12.92
C ILE A 13 8.86 -15.31 -12.59
N LYS A 14 9.67 -14.90 -13.58
CA LYS A 14 11.08 -14.64 -13.39
C LYS A 14 11.34 -13.19 -13.77
N GLY A 15 11.92 -12.44 -12.86
CA GLY A 15 12.18 -11.02 -13.02
C GLY A 15 13.58 -10.62 -12.62
N LYS A 16 14.03 -9.52 -13.19
CA LYS A 16 15.15 -8.71 -12.72
C LYS A 16 14.59 -7.31 -12.45
N SER A 17 14.92 -6.72 -11.32
CA SER A 17 14.45 -5.38 -10.95
C SER A 17 15.60 -4.38 -10.96
N LEU A 18 15.26 -3.13 -11.26
CA LEU A 18 16.11 -1.96 -11.10
C LEU A 18 15.48 -1.03 -10.08
N ALA A 19 16.29 -0.19 -9.45
CA ALA A 19 15.76 0.88 -8.61
C ALA A 19 14.99 1.90 -9.50
N GLU A 20 13.66 1.95 -9.37
CA GLU A 20 12.81 2.75 -10.26
C GLU A 20 12.29 4.04 -9.62
N ASN A 21 12.16 4.06 -8.29
CA ASN A 21 11.55 5.17 -7.58
C ASN A 21 12.52 5.78 -6.56
N GLY A 22 12.60 7.12 -6.56
CA GLY A 22 13.43 7.85 -5.64
C GLY A 22 14.64 8.52 -6.30
N ILE A 23 15.39 9.27 -5.49
CA ILE A 23 16.54 10.08 -5.95
C ILE A 23 17.75 9.25 -6.41
N THR A 24 17.79 7.97 -6.04
CA THR A 24 18.87 7.03 -6.43
C THR A 24 18.44 6.09 -7.55
N SER A 25 17.25 6.30 -8.13
CA SER A 25 16.77 5.48 -9.24
C SER A 25 17.60 5.72 -10.51
N VAL A 26 17.57 4.74 -11.42
CA VAL A 26 18.23 4.86 -12.73
C VAL A 26 17.75 6.08 -13.50
N LEU A 27 16.43 6.35 -13.45
CA LEU A 27 15.85 7.52 -14.11
C LEU A 27 16.31 8.83 -13.46
N SER A 28 16.34 8.90 -12.12
CA SER A 28 16.85 10.08 -11.42
C SER A 28 18.32 10.32 -11.71
N ASN A 29 19.15 9.29 -11.72
CA ASN A 29 20.54 9.37 -12.11
C ASN A 29 20.68 9.85 -13.56
N ALA A 30 19.88 9.34 -14.50
CA ALA A 30 19.91 9.74 -15.90
C ALA A 30 19.51 11.21 -16.11
N LEU A 31 18.54 11.72 -15.35
CA LEU A 31 18.10 13.12 -15.43
C LEU A 31 19.10 14.12 -14.83
N ASN A 32 19.88 13.67 -13.85
CA ASN A 32 20.82 14.52 -13.12
C ASN A 32 22.31 14.27 -13.47
N PHE A 33 22.59 13.29 -14.34
CA PHE A 33 23.95 13.00 -14.77
C PHE A 33 24.51 14.17 -15.57
N ASP A 34 25.79 14.49 -15.37
CA ASP A 34 26.47 15.61 -16.04
C ASP A 34 26.50 15.41 -17.58
N PRO A 35 25.82 16.25 -18.37
CA PRO A 35 25.77 16.09 -19.82
C PRO A 35 27.11 16.33 -20.51
N THR A 36 28.11 16.87 -19.81
CA THR A 36 29.47 17.10 -20.36
C THR A 36 30.36 15.87 -20.20
N VAL A 37 29.94 14.89 -19.40
CA VAL A 37 30.67 13.64 -19.20
C VAL A 37 30.20 12.59 -20.21
N SER A 38 31.15 12.00 -20.94
CA SER A 38 30.83 10.89 -21.84
C SER A 38 30.31 9.68 -21.05
N PRO A 39 29.26 8.99 -21.56
CA PRO A 39 28.79 7.77 -20.92
C PRO A 39 29.87 6.67 -20.74
N PHE A 40 30.84 6.68 -21.65
CA PHE A 40 31.98 5.76 -21.62
C PHE A 40 33.28 6.51 -21.90
N GLU A 41 34.32 6.21 -21.12
CA GLU A 41 35.67 6.74 -21.28
C GLU A 41 36.69 5.61 -21.20
N ASN A 42 37.56 5.49 -22.21
CA ASN A 42 38.63 4.48 -22.27
C ASN A 42 38.17 3.03 -21.98
N GLY A 43 36.94 2.69 -22.38
CA GLY A 43 36.37 1.37 -22.18
C GLY A 43 35.74 1.12 -20.81
N SER A 44 35.69 2.15 -19.96
CA SER A 44 34.99 2.17 -18.68
C SER A 44 33.80 3.12 -18.69
N PHE A 45 32.92 3.04 -17.70
CA PHE A 45 31.83 4.00 -17.56
C PHE A 45 32.38 5.37 -17.15
N GLY A 46 31.89 6.44 -17.78
CA GLY A 46 32.25 7.80 -17.44
C GLY A 46 31.85 8.16 -16.02
N ILE A 47 32.71 8.94 -15.35
CA ILE A 47 32.55 9.34 -13.94
C ILE A 47 32.42 10.86 -13.89
N SER A 48 31.34 11.37 -13.25
CA SER A 48 31.17 12.79 -12.97
C SER A 48 31.76 13.11 -11.61
N GLU A 49 32.94 13.77 -11.57
CA GLU A 49 33.62 14.11 -10.32
C GLU A 49 33.33 15.54 -9.84
N THR A 50 32.74 16.39 -10.68
CA THR A 50 32.74 17.84 -10.49
C THR A 50 31.43 18.45 -10.03
N ILE A 51 30.28 17.82 -10.28
CA ILE A 51 28.98 18.50 -10.12
C ILE A 51 28.15 17.93 -8.97
N THR A 52 28.13 16.63 -8.75
CA THR A 52 27.31 16.03 -7.68
C THR A 52 27.95 14.75 -7.12
N GLN A 53 28.09 14.70 -5.81
CA GLN A 53 28.60 13.52 -5.11
C GLN A 53 27.60 12.35 -5.01
N GLU A 54 26.36 12.55 -5.46
CA GLU A 54 25.27 11.58 -5.24
C GLU A 54 24.82 10.90 -6.54
N ILE A 55 25.21 11.45 -7.70
CA ILE A 55 24.75 10.96 -9.01
C ILE A 55 25.79 10.02 -9.60
N VAL A 56 25.36 8.80 -9.95
CA VAL A 56 26.20 7.80 -10.59
C VAL A 56 25.80 7.63 -12.05
N ASN A 57 26.74 7.09 -12.86
CA ASN A 57 26.44 6.79 -14.25
C ASN A 57 25.29 5.77 -14.35
N PRO A 58 24.14 6.13 -14.96
CA PRO A 58 22.98 5.25 -15.00
C PRO A 58 23.23 3.94 -15.77
N LEU A 59 24.13 3.96 -16.76
CA LEU A 59 24.50 2.77 -17.52
C LEU A 59 25.34 1.82 -16.64
N ALA A 60 26.24 2.38 -15.84
CA ALA A 60 27.00 1.58 -14.86
C ALA A 60 26.06 0.96 -13.81
N GLN A 61 25.05 1.70 -13.37
CA GLN A 61 24.04 1.19 -12.44
C GLN A 61 23.26 0.02 -13.05
N ILE A 62 22.82 0.12 -14.29
CA ILE A 62 22.10 -0.95 -14.99
C ILE A 62 22.99 -2.19 -15.17
N ASP A 63 24.22 -1.98 -15.62
CA ASP A 63 25.15 -3.08 -15.92
C ASP A 63 25.58 -3.84 -14.65
N ASN A 64 25.74 -3.12 -13.54
CA ASN A 64 26.12 -3.72 -12.26
C ASN A 64 24.95 -4.16 -11.38
N THR A 65 23.73 -4.15 -11.90
CA THR A 65 22.56 -4.69 -11.18
C THR A 65 22.42 -6.17 -11.49
N TYR A 66 22.76 -7.00 -10.51
CA TYR A 66 22.65 -8.47 -10.58
C TYR A 66 21.64 -8.94 -9.54
N ASN A 67 20.42 -9.20 -9.97
CA ASN A 67 19.40 -9.82 -9.14
C ASN A 67 18.51 -10.75 -9.97
N GLU A 68 17.91 -11.70 -9.29
CA GLU A 68 16.91 -12.60 -9.85
C GLU A 68 15.82 -12.82 -8.81
N ASN A 69 14.58 -12.55 -9.20
CA ASN A 69 13.39 -12.89 -8.43
C ASN A 69 12.63 -13.97 -9.20
N LYS A 70 12.38 -15.11 -8.55
CA LYS A 70 11.59 -16.21 -9.08
C LYS A 70 10.36 -16.40 -8.21
N VAL A 71 9.19 -16.28 -8.79
CA VAL A 71 7.92 -16.46 -8.09
C VAL A 71 7.16 -17.62 -8.70
N ASP A 72 6.92 -18.65 -7.89
CA ASP A 72 5.99 -19.73 -8.20
C ASP A 72 4.71 -19.50 -7.43
N LYS A 73 3.59 -19.32 -8.14
CA LYS A 73 2.29 -19.06 -7.55
C LYS A 73 1.28 -20.10 -8.03
N ILE A 74 0.63 -20.75 -7.07
CA ILE A 74 -0.52 -21.61 -7.30
C ILE A 74 -1.71 -21.00 -6.57
N GLN A 75 -2.79 -20.74 -7.28
CA GLN A 75 -4.02 -20.24 -6.68
C GLN A 75 -5.22 -20.94 -7.29
N GLY A 76 -6.26 -21.12 -6.49
CA GLY A 76 -7.45 -21.76 -7.00
C GLY A 76 -8.59 -21.79 -6.03
N LYS A 77 -9.70 -22.35 -6.50
CA LYS A 77 -10.90 -22.63 -5.69
C LYS A 77 -11.49 -23.98 -6.05
N ILE A 78 -12.03 -24.61 -5.03
CA ILE A 78 -12.91 -25.78 -5.12
C ILE A 78 -14.25 -25.36 -4.54
N GLU A 79 -15.32 -25.50 -5.31
CA GLU A 79 -16.65 -25.06 -4.91
C GLU A 79 -17.66 -26.16 -5.19
N LEU A 80 -18.39 -26.55 -4.17
CA LEU A 80 -19.49 -27.50 -4.24
C LEU A 80 -20.79 -26.75 -3.98
N GLN A 81 -21.66 -26.72 -4.99
CA GLN A 81 -23.00 -26.17 -4.89
C GLN A 81 -24.01 -27.32 -4.83
N TYR A 82 -24.92 -27.24 -3.87
CA TYR A 82 -25.98 -28.22 -3.68
C TYR A 82 -27.32 -27.51 -3.59
N GLU A 83 -28.20 -27.77 -4.53
CA GLU A 83 -29.59 -27.32 -4.53
C GLU A 83 -30.39 -28.23 -3.56
N LEU A 84 -30.64 -27.72 -2.35
CA LEU A 84 -31.32 -28.46 -1.29
C LEU A 84 -32.80 -28.57 -1.56
N MET A 85 -33.42 -27.48 -2.01
CA MET A 85 -34.80 -27.38 -2.50
C MET A 85 -34.87 -26.30 -3.56
N GLU A 86 -35.98 -26.13 -4.20
CA GLU A 86 -36.24 -25.07 -5.18
C GLU A 86 -35.85 -23.71 -4.56
N ASN A 87 -35.00 -22.97 -5.26
CA ASN A 87 -34.49 -21.66 -4.87
C ASN A 87 -33.60 -21.61 -3.60
N LEU A 88 -33.30 -22.76 -2.97
CA LEU A 88 -32.34 -22.83 -1.85
C LEU A 88 -31.09 -23.58 -2.26
N ASN A 89 -29.99 -22.85 -2.38
CA ASN A 89 -28.68 -23.37 -2.72
C ASN A 89 -27.73 -23.25 -1.54
N ILE A 90 -27.04 -24.33 -1.21
CA ILE A 90 -25.95 -24.34 -0.24
C ILE A 90 -24.63 -24.44 -1.02
N THR A 91 -23.72 -23.55 -0.72
CA THR A 91 -22.39 -23.50 -1.33
C THR A 91 -21.31 -23.71 -0.27
N SER A 92 -20.46 -24.68 -0.52
CA SER A 92 -19.21 -24.89 0.21
C SER A 92 -18.04 -24.54 -0.72
N ARG A 93 -17.23 -23.57 -0.34
CA ARG A 93 -16.12 -23.04 -1.14
C ARG A 93 -14.82 -23.09 -0.34
N PHE A 94 -13.79 -23.62 -0.97
CA PHE A 94 -12.42 -23.56 -0.47
C PHE A 94 -11.55 -22.86 -1.49
N GLY A 95 -11.06 -21.67 -1.13
CA GLY A 95 -10.09 -20.91 -1.91
C GLY A 95 -8.70 -21.04 -1.30
N TYR A 96 -7.66 -21.08 -2.14
CA TYR A 96 -6.28 -21.16 -1.67
C TYR A 96 -5.32 -20.40 -2.59
N THR A 97 -4.24 -19.91 -1.98
CA THR A 97 -3.11 -19.31 -2.68
C THR A 97 -1.82 -19.76 -2.00
N TYR A 98 -0.92 -20.35 -2.77
CA TYR A 98 0.45 -20.64 -2.37
C TYR A 98 1.40 -19.83 -3.23
N VAL A 99 2.36 -19.18 -2.60
CA VAL A 99 3.40 -18.39 -3.30
C VAL A 99 4.75 -18.78 -2.70
N ASN A 100 5.68 -19.16 -3.57
CA ASN A 100 7.08 -19.31 -3.22
C ASN A 100 7.90 -18.28 -3.99
N ILE A 101 8.68 -17.48 -3.28
CA ILE A 101 9.55 -16.44 -3.84
C ILE A 101 10.97 -16.79 -3.50
N TYR A 102 11.80 -16.95 -4.51
CA TYR A 102 13.24 -17.06 -4.38
C TYR A 102 13.87 -15.77 -4.90
N ASP A 103 14.63 -15.12 -4.05
CA ASP A 103 15.36 -13.89 -4.34
C ASP A 103 16.87 -14.16 -4.26
N LYS A 104 17.61 -13.68 -5.26
CA LYS A 104 19.06 -13.68 -5.27
C LYS A 104 19.57 -12.35 -5.77
N GLY A 105 20.54 -11.78 -5.06
CA GLY A 105 21.20 -10.54 -5.44
C GLY A 105 22.70 -10.62 -5.26
N PHE A 106 23.44 -9.92 -6.11
CA PHE A 106 24.88 -9.81 -6.04
C PHE A 106 25.31 -8.37 -6.29
N VAL A 107 26.16 -7.87 -5.42
CA VAL A 107 26.77 -6.53 -5.50
C VAL A 107 28.24 -6.70 -5.84
N PRO A 108 28.65 -6.42 -7.08
CA PRO A 108 30.06 -6.52 -7.50
C PRO A 108 30.91 -5.37 -6.93
N PHE A 109 32.21 -5.53 -7.03
CA PHE A 109 33.12 -4.38 -6.91
C PHE A 109 32.89 -3.45 -8.09
N GLN A 110 32.51 -2.22 -7.83
CA GLN A 110 32.38 -1.19 -8.85
C GLN A 110 32.73 0.17 -8.26
N PHE A 111 33.61 0.89 -8.94
CA PHE A 111 33.95 2.26 -8.58
C PHE A 111 33.10 3.23 -9.38
N TYR A 112 32.34 4.09 -8.68
CA TYR A 112 31.47 5.11 -9.29
C TYR A 112 32.02 6.53 -9.27
N GLY A 113 33.20 6.76 -8.70
CA GLY A 113 33.87 8.05 -8.59
C GLY A 113 34.34 8.36 -7.19
N THR A 114 35.38 9.23 -7.09
CA THR A 114 35.91 9.70 -5.78
C THR A 114 34.88 10.64 -5.15
N GLY A 115 34.58 10.43 -3.86
CA GLY A 115 33.64 11.27 -3.11
C GLY A 115 32.16 11.03 -3.45
N HIS A 116 31.83 10.18 -4.42
CA HIS A 116 30.47 9.72 -4.61
C HIS A 116 30.04 8.90 -3.39
N ASN A 117 28.90 9.30 -2.81
CA ASN A 117 28.34 8.57 -1.70
C ASN A 117 27.76 7.26 -2.23
N GLN A 118 28.55 6.23 -2.17
CA GLN A 118 28.22 4.91 -2.72
C GLN A 118 27.06 4.24 -1.96
N THR A 119 26.68 4.79 -0.80
CA THR A 119 25.51 4.33 -0.04
C THR A 119 24.18 4.80 -0.63
N ASN A 120 24.16 5.78 -1.52
CA ASN A 120 22.93 6.33 -2.11
C ASN A 120 22.59 5.74 -3.49
N ALA A 121 23.55 5.08 -4.14
CA ALA A 121 23.30 4.35 -5.37
C ALA A 121 22.77 2.97 -5.02
N ASN A 122 21.45 2.82 -4.85
CA ASN A 122 20.82 1.56 -4.47
C ASN A 122 21.61 0.80 -3.37
N PRO A 123 21.13 0.69 -2.12
CA PRO A 123 21.83 0.01 -1.03
C PRO A 123 22.33 -1.39 -1.41
N ASP A 124 21.63 -2.06 -2.34
CA ASP A 124 22.00 -3.38 -2.85
C ASP A 124 23.17 -3.35 -3.85
N LEU A 125 23.56 -2.17 -4.37
CA LEU A 125 24.61 -2.00 -5.37
C LEU A 125 25.87 -1.30 -4.83
N THR A 126 25.90 -0.98 -3.53
CA THR A 126 27.03 -0.27 -2.95
C THR A 126 28.18 -1.25 -2.70
N PRO A 127 29.31 -1.17 -3.40
CA PRO A 127 30.48 -1.90 -2.98
C PRO A 127 30.89 -1.37 -1.61
N ILE A 128 31.13 -2.26 -0.68
CA ILE A 128 31.59 -1.91 0.64
C ILE A 128 33.06 -1.54 0.51
N VAL A 129 33.31 -0.26 0.30
CA VAL A 129 34.65 0.28 0.14
C VAL A 129 35.04 0.97 1.43
N THR A 130 36.08 0.50 2.08
CA THR A 130 36.70 1.20 3.19
C THR A 130 37.85 2.06 2.63
N ILE A 131 37.77 3.36 2.87
CA ILE A 131 38.77 4.33 2.42
C ILE A 131 39.54 4.84 3.67
N ASP A 132 40.85 4.92 3.58
CA ASP A 132 41.68 5.49 4.65
C ASP A 132 41.61 7.03 4.66
N SER A 133 42.27 7.65 5.65
CA SER A 133 42.32 9.12 5.78
C SER A 133 43.06 9.84 4.63
N GLU A 134 43.77 9.10 3.80
CA GLU A 134 44.53 9.59 2.64
C GLU A 134 43.74 9.41 1.33
N GLY A 135 42.53 8.81 1.39
CA GLY A 135 41.66 8.55 0.23
C GLY A 135 41.97 7.27 -0.51
N ASN A 136 42.85 6.39 0.03
CA ASN A 136 43.14 5.11 -0.60
C ASN A 136 42.11 4.08 -0.21
N ILE A 137 41.72 3.22 -1.16
CA ILE A 137 40.84 2.07 -0.90
C ILE A 137 41.61 1.03 -0.11
N THR A 138 41.23 0.80 1.13
CA THR A 138 41.88 -0.17 2.03
C THR A 138 41.21 -1.54 2.01
N SER A 139 39.95 -1.60 1.73
CA SER A 139 39.24 -2.87 1.47
C SER A 139 38.06 -2.65 0.54
N THR A 140 37.79 -3.62 -0.29
CA THR A 140 36.61 -3.69 -1.14
C THR A 140 36.00 -5.08 -0.98
N HIS A 141 34.71 -5.10 -0.69
CA HIS A 141 33.96 -6.36 -0.56
C HIS A 141 32.88 -6.38 -1.62
N ASN A 142 32.70 -7.51 -2.28
CA ASN A 142 31.47 -7.82 -2.98
C ASN A 142 30.52 -8.51 -2.01
N ARG A 143 29.24 -8.58 -2.35
CA ARG A 143 28.23 -9.14 -1.45
C ARG A 143 27.21 -9.95 -2.23
N VAL A 144 26.81 -11.07 -1.69
CA VAL A 144 25.75 -11.92 -2.19
C VAL A 144 24.64 -12.04 -1.16
N PHE A 145 23.41 -11.99 -1.63
CA PHE A 145 22.18 -12.21 -0.87
C PHE A 145 21.39 -13.34 -1.50
N GLU A 146 20.86 -14.23 -0.67
CA GLU A 146 19.87 -15.22 -1.08
C GLU A 146 18.74 -15.31 -0.05
N GLY A 147 17.51 -15.42 -0.54
CA GLY A 147 16.32 -15.50 0.30
C GLY A 147 15.26 -16.41 -0.29
N ASN A 148 14.49 -17.05 0.59
CA ASN A 148 13.30 -17.79 0.22
C ASN A 148 12.13 -17.40 1.10
N THR A 149 11.04 -16.96 0.48
CA THR A 149 9.81 -16.54 1.15
C THR A 149 8.66 -17.43 0.67
N ASN A 150 7.91 -17.96 1.63
CA ASN A 150 6.74 -18.79 1.35
C ASN A 150 5.51 -18.15 1.97
N PHE A 151 4.42 -18.08 1.20
CA PHE A 151 3.09 -17.70 1.69
C PHE A 151 2.09 -18.79 1.37
N PHE A 152 1.23 -19.09 2.33
CA PHE A 152 0.06 -19.94 2.13
C PHE A 152 -1.16 -19.32 2.77
N ASN A 153 -2.15 -18.99 1.95
CA ASN A 153 -3.41 -18.42 2.39
C ASN A 153 -4.54 -19.31 1.92
N TYR A 154 -5.52 -19.55 2.79
CA TYR A 154 -6.75 -20.20 2.40
C TYR A 154 -7.96 -19.51 3.03
N THR A 155 -9.09 -19.66 2.37
CA THR A 155 -10.40 -19.25 2.88
C THR A 155 -11.39 -20.37 2.62
N TYR A 156 -12.10 -20.76 3.66
CA TYR A 156 -13.25 -21.67 3.57
C TYR A 156 -14.51 -20.92 3.89
N GLU A 157 -15.52 -21.07 3.03
CA GLU A 157 -16.83 -20.44 3.16
C GLU A 157 -17.92 -21.51 3.06
N LEU A 158 -18.91 -21.38 3.92
CA LEU A 158 -20.16 -22.14 3.83
C LEU A 158 -21.32 -21.15 3.93
N TYR A 159 -22.15 -21.10 2.90
CA TYR A 159 -23.29 -20.18 2.87
C TYR A 159 -24.47 -20.76 2.11
N GLY A 160 -25.65 -20.30 2.49
CA GLY A 160 -26.91 -20.58 1.81
C GLY A 160 -27.45 -19.35 1.10
N ASN A 161 -27.96 -19.53 -0.10
CA ASN A 161 -28.71 -18.53 -0.85
C ASN A 161 -30.16 -19.01 -0.96
N TYR A 162 -31.11 -18.16 -0.60
CA TYR A 162 -32.52 -18.44 -0.72
C TYR A 162 -33.24 -17.28 -1.40
N ASP A 163 -33.82 -17.57 -2.59
CA ASP A 163 -34.54 -16.61 -3.40
C ASP A 163 -36.04 -16.97 -3.36
N PHE A 164 -36.90 -16.00 -3.03
CA PHE A 164 -38.34 -16.22 -2.97
C PHE A 164 -39.11 -14.96 -3.30
N SER A 165 -40.34 -15.13 -3.75
CA SER A 165 -41.25 -14.03 -4.04
C SER A 165 -42.56 -14.21 -3.27
N ILE A 166 -43.14 -13.08 -2.83
CA ILE A 166 -44.44 -13.02 -2.20
C ILE A 166 -45.36 -12.23 -3.16
N ASN A 167 -46.47 -12.82 -3.57
CA ASN A 167 -47.45 -12.21 -4.49
C ASN A 167 -46.82 -11.69 -5.79
N GLU A 168 -45.83 -12.38 -6.34
CA GLU A 168 -45.12 -12.05 -7.59
C GLU A 168 -44.43 -10.66 -7.64
N ASN A 169 -44.83 -9.74 -6.78
CA ASN A 169 -44.35 -8.35 -6.76
C ASN A 169 -43.23 -8.09 -5.76
N HIS A 170 -43.11 -8.91 -4.71
CA HIS A 170 -42.14 -8.73 -3.65
C HIS A 170 -41.07 -9.82 -3.79
N ASN A 171 -39.91 -9.47 -4.30
CA ASN A 171 -38.82 -10.39 -4.52
C ASN A 171 -37.75 -10.23 -3.44
N PHE A 172 -37.30 -11.35 -2.90
CA PHE A 172 -36.28 -11.43 -1.88
C PHE A 172 -35.14 -12.34 -2.33
N GLN A 173 -33.92 -11.87 -2.20
CA GLN A 173 -32.71 -12.67 -2.33
C GLN A 173 -31.94 -12.59 -1.01
N THR A 174 -31.75 -13.73 -0.40
CA THR A 174 -31.13 -13.80 0.92
C THR A 174 -29.87 -14.65 0.89
N VAL A 175 -28.87 -14.23 1.64
CA VAL A 175 -27.63 -14.99 1.84
C VAL A 175 -27.31 -15.00 3.31
N ALA A 176 -26.94 -16.17 3.85
CA ALA A 176 -26.37 -16.26 5.19
C ALA A 176 -25.27 -17.34 5.22
N GLY A 177 -24.23 -17.06 5.96
CA GLY A 177 -23.10 -17.98 6.04
C GLY A 177 -21.99 -17.55 6.98
N PHE A 178 -20.91 -18.32 6.93
CA PHE A 178 -19.68 -17.99 7.62
C PHE A 178 -18.45 -18.24 6.74
N SER A 179 -17.34 -17.63 7.12
CA SER A 179 -16.05 -17.74 6.45
C SER A 179 -14.95 -17.90 7.49
N ILE A 180 -13.99 -18.77 7.22
CA ILE A 180 -12.78 -18.96 8.02
C ILE A 180 -11.59 -18.76 7.09
N GLY A 181 -10.64 -17.93 7.49
CA GLY A 181 -9.39 -17.70 6.77
C GLY A 181 -8.16 -17.96 7.63
N GLU A 182 -7.12 -18.47 7.01
CA GLU A 182 -5.78 -18.49 7.60
C GLU A 182 -4.77 -18.04 6.55
N GLY A 183 -3.92 -17.10 6.95
CA GLY A 183 -2.76 -16.66 6.20
C GLY A 183 -1.50 -16.94 7.01
N LYS A 184 -0.51 -17.58 6.39
CA LYS A 184 0.80 -17.79 6.97
C LYS A 184 1.91 -17.48 5.98
N GLY A 185 2.97 -16.93 6.53
CA GLY A 185 4.19 -16.65 5.79
C GLY A 185 5.41 -17.03 6.59
N SER A 186 6.47 -17.34 5.88
CA SER A 186 7.79 -17.57 6.43
C SER A 186 8.86 -17.12 5.46
N ASN A 187 9.97 -16.65 5.99
CA ASN A 187 11.15 -16.29 5.22
C ASN A 187 12.39 -16.85 5.91
N ILE A 188 13.36 -17.20 5.10
CA ILE A 188 14.74 -17.40 5.50
C ILE A 188 15.62 -16.68 4.49
N SER A 189 16.64 -15.96 4.97
CA SER A 189 17.57 -15.24 4.11
C SER A 189 18.97 -15.24 4.70
N ALA A 190 19.95 -15.11 3.85
CA ALA A 190 21.35 -14.98 4.23
C ALA A 190 22.05 -13.99 3.29
N THR A 191 23.02 -13.28 3.86
CA THR A 191 23.92 -12.37 3.13
C THR A 191 25.35 -12.71 3.56
N ASN A 192 26.26 -12.73 2.62
CA ASN A 192 27.67 -12.92 2.89
C ASN A 192 28.51 -12.07 1.92
N GLU A 193 29.74 -11.76 2.30
CA GLU A 193 30.67 -10.93 1.54
C GLU A 193 31.85 -11.77 1.06
N ASP A 194 32.68 -11.17 0.20
CA ASP A 194 33.89 -11.76 -0.33
C ASP A 194 33.65 -13.05 -1.13
N VAL A 195 32.75 -12.94 -2.12
CA VAL A 195 32.63 -13.97 -3.16
C VAL A 195 33.96 -14.06 -3.93
N PRO A 196 34.54 -15.24 -4.14
CA PRO A 196 35.89 -15.43 -4.69
C PRO A 196 36.15 -14.76 -6.04
N PHE A 197 35.11 -14.65 -6.87
CA PHE A 197 35.16 -13.98 -8.17
C PHE A 197 34.12 -12.87 -8.23
N ASN A 198 34.51 -11.70 -8.74
CA ASN A 198 33.59 -10.57 -8.90
C ASN A 198 32.63 -10.81 -10.10
N SER A 199 31.84 -11.86 -10.05
CA SER A 199 30.98 -12.31 -11.13
C SER A 199 29.70 -12.96 -10.61
N TRP A 200 28.57 -12.66 -11.25
CA TRP A 200 27.27 -13.27 -11.00
C TRP A 200 27.27 -14.80 -11.04
N ASP A 201 28.04 -15.38 -11.95
CA ASP A 201 28.07 -16.83 -12.14
C ASP A 201 28.65 -17.59 -10.94
N TYR A 202 29.43 -16.90 -10.11
CA TYR A 202 30.05 -17.46 -8.89
C TYR A 202 29.43 -16.88 -7.61
N ALA A 203 28.42 -16.02 -7.73
CA ALA A 203 27.76 -15.40 -6.59
C ALA A 203 26.87 -16.44 -5.88
N ASP A 204 27.37 -16.99 -4.79
CA ASP A 204 26.69 -17.96 -3.95
C ASP A 204 27.05 -17.68 -2.49
N VAL A 205 26.04 -17.68 -1.62
CA VAL A 205 26.25 -17.39 -0.18
C VAL A 205 27.21 -18.39 0.47
N SER A 206 27.18 -19.65 0.01
CA SER A 206 28.08 -20.69 0.53
C SER A 206 29.52 -20.60 0.04
N ALA A 207 29.74 -19.92 -1.09
CA ALA A 207 31.07 -19.71 -1.67
C ALA A 207 31.79 -18.47 -1.11
N ALA A 208 31.03 -17.55 -0.50
CA ALA A 208 31.57 -16.31 0.06
C ALA A 208 32.38 -16.58 1.34
N THR A 209 33.47 -15.85 1.52
CA THR A 209 34.48 -16.09 2.58
C THR A 209 34.53 -15.00 3.64
N GLY A 210 33.55 -14.10 3.65
CA GLY A 210 33.46 -13.01 4.62
C GLY A 210 33.56 -13.50 6.07
N ASN A 211 34.10 -12.66 6.94
CA ASN A 211 34.24 -12.97 8.36
C ASN A 211 32.88 -12.90 9.10
N ALA A 212 32.84 -13.23 10.37
CA ALA A 212 31.61 -13.31 11.15
C ALA A 212 30.81 -11.99 11.24
N THR A 213 31.42 -10.82 11.01
CA THR A 213 30.74 -9.51 11.00
C THR A 213 30.15 -9.18 9.63
N GLN A 214 30.57 -9.89 8.58
CA GLN A 214 30.15 -9.74 7.20
C GLN A 214 29.07 -10.76 6.80
N GLN A 215 28.77 -11.68 7.70
CA GLN A 215 27.74 -12.70 7.51
C GLN A 215 26.50 -12.32 8.30
N THR A 216 25.37 -12.25 7.62
CA THR A 216 24.09 -12.04 8.27
C THR A 216 23.09 -13.09 7.81
N SER A 217 22.22 -13.47 8.73
CA SER A 217 21.09 -14.33 8.40
C SER A 217 19.84 -13.81 9.11
N GLY A 218 18.69 -14.03 8.50
CA GLY A 218 17.42 -13.62 9.05
C GLY A 218 16.33 -14.63 8.77
N SER A 219 15.34 -14.66 9.62
CA SER A 219 14.12 -15.41 9.39
C SER A 219 12.95 -14.76 10.10
N TRP A 220 11.77 -14.94 9.55
CA TRP A 220 10.51 -14.57 10.19
C TRP A 220 9.41 -15.56 9.81
N GLN A 221 8.40 -15.60 10.64
CA GLN A 221 7.18 -16.36 10.36
C GLN A 221 5.98 -15.70 11.04
N TYR A 222 4.80 -15.84 10.44
CA TYR A 222 3.55 -15.42 11.04
C TYR A 222 2.40 -16.34 10.67
N VAL A 223 1.35 -16.29 11.48
CA VAL A 223 0.05 -16.91 11.19
C VAL A 223 -1.04 -15.94 11.61
N ASN A 224 -1.90 -15.54 10.66
CA ASN A 224 -3.10 -14.75 10.91
C ASN A 224 -4.33 -15.59 10.63
N ARG A 225 -5.39 -15.40 11.41
CA ARG A 225 -6.67 -16.11 11.24
C ARG A 225 -7.82 -15.15 11.35
N ASN A 226 -8.81 -15.39 10.50
CA ASN A 226 -10.02 -14.61 10.44
C ASN A 226 -11.23 -15.55 10.52
N LEU A 227 -12.27 -15.11 11.22
CA LEU A 227 -13.57 -15.79 11.30
C LEU A 227 -14.67 -14.76 11.09
N SER A 228 -15.57 -15.02 10.15
CA SER A 228 -16.62 -14.09 9.80
C SER A 228 -17.97 -14.78 9.76
N TYR A 229 -19.01 -14.07 10.21
CA TYR A 229 -20.40 -14.42 10.03
C TYR A 229 -21.08 -13.31 9.24
N PHE A 230 -21.88 -13.65 8.24
CA PHE A 230 -22.54 -12.65 7.42
C PHE A 230 -23.95 -13.05 7.03
N GLY A 231 -24.77 -12.04 6.83
CA GLY A 231 -26.10 -12.18 6.26
C GLY A 231 -26.46 -10.97 5.43
N ARG A 232 -27.15 -11.19 4.32
CA ARG A 232 -27.66 -10.15 3.43
C ARG A 232 -29.08 -10.46 2.97
N VAL A 233 -29.89 -9.43 2.92
CA VAL A 233 -31.21 -9.46 2.30
C VAL A 233 -31.26 -8.38 1.23
N LEU A 234 -31.59 -8.76 0.01
CA LEU A 234 -31.97 -7.86 -1.06
C LEU A 234 -33.48 -7.97 -1.23
N TYR A 235 -34.13 -6.85 -1.33
CA TYR A 235 -35.56 -6.74 -1.56
C TYR A 235 -35.83 -5.87 -2.78
N ASP A 236 -36.76 -6.29 -3.58
CA ASP A 236 -37.25 -5.54 -4.73
C ASP A 236 -38.79 -5.61 -4.74
N TYR A 237 -39.43 -4.48 -5.01
CA TYR A 237 -40.85 -4.39 -5.26
C TYR A 237 -41.10 -3.92 -6.69
N ASN A 238 -41.65 -4.77 -7.53
CA ASN A 238 -41.97 -4.51 -8.94
C ASN A 238 -40.80 -3.93 -9.75
N GLU A 239 -39.57 -4.26 -9.38
CA GLU A 239 -38.38 -3.62 -9.95
C GLU A 239 -38.38 -2.07 -9.88
N LYS A 240 -39.20 -1.49 -9.01
CA LYS A 240 -39.41 -0.05 -8.81
C LYS A 240 -38.73 0.43 -7.57
N TYR A 241 -38.89 -0.28 -6.45
CA TYR A 241 -38.28 0.06 -5.17
C TYR A 241 -37.33 -1.06 -4.75
N TYR A 242 -36.12 -0.68 -4.42
CA TYR A 242 -35.07 -1.60 -3.98
C TYR A 242 -34.64 -1.26 -2.56
N ALA A 243 -34.38 -2.27 -1.77
CA ALA A 243 -33.73 -2.14 -0.49
C ALA A 243 -32.73 -3.27 -0.29
N SER A 244 -31.62 -2.97 0.37
CA SER A 244 -30.69 -4.00 0.82
C SER A 244 -30.26 -3.76 2.26
N PHE A 245 -30.02 -4.87 2.96
CA PHE A 245 -29.39 -4.85 4.26
C PHE A 245 -28.36 -5.97 4.32
N THR A 246 -27.16 -5.63 4.80
CA THR A 246 -26.07 -6.59 5.06
C THR A 246 -25.58 -6.39 6.48
N GLY A 247 -25.45 -7.46 7.23
CA GLY A 247 -24.78 -7.48 8.52
C GLY A 247 -23.61 -8.45 8.46
N ARG A 248 -22.43 -8.00 8.95
CA ARG A 248 -21.24 -8.83 9.00
C ARG A 248 -20.53 -8.66 10.34
N VAL A 249 -20.16 -9.78 10.96
CA VAL A 249 -19.32 -9.83 12.15
C VAL A 249 -18.01 -10.47 11.74
N ASP A 250 -16.92 -9.74 11.86
CA ASP A 250 -15.58 -10.21 11.53
C ASP A 250 -14.71 -10.29 12.78
N GLY A 251 -14.00 -11.40 12.92
CA GLY A 251 -13.02 -11.62 13.96
C GLY A 251 -11.63 -11.81 13.39
N SER A 252 -10.63 -11.15 13.99
CA SER A 252 -9.23 -11.21 13.58
C SER A 252 -8.29 -11.54 14.73
N THR A 253 -7.25 -12.31 14.44
CA THR A 253 -6.16 -12.57 15.39
C THR A 253 -5.15 -11.42 15.47
N SER A 254 -5.32 -10.36 14.68
CA SER A 254 -4.51 -9.13 14.80
C SER A 254 -4.80 -8.36 16.08
N PHE A 255 -5.98 -8.58 16.69
CA PHE A 255 -6.44 -7.87 17.88
C PHE A 255 -6.42 -8.71 19.15
N GLY A 256 -6.28 -8.02 20.28
CA GLY A 256 -6.32 -8.61 21.61
C GLY A 256 -7.67 -9.25 21.96
N LYS A 257 -7.72 -9.87 23.13
CA LYS A 257 -8.85 -10.70 23.56
C LYS A 257 -10.21 -10.01 23.52
N ASN A 258 -10.25 -8.72 23.86
CA ASN A 258 -11.51 -7.98 24.01
C ASN A 258 -12.03 -7.36 22.72
N ASN A 259 -11.16 -7.15 21.72
CA ASN A 259 -11.45 -6.38 20.52
C ASN A 259 -11.36 -7.22 19.22
N LYS A 260 -11.37 -8.55 19.36
CA LYS A 260 -11.24 -9.46 18.19
C LYS A 260 -12.34 -9.31 17.17
N PHE A 261 -13.58 -9.04 17.62
CA PHE A 261 -14.74 -9.02 16.74
C PHE A 261 -15.24 -7.60 16.53
N GLY A 262 -15.47 -7.25 15.26
CA GLY A 262 -16.15 -6.02 14.81
C GLY A 262 -17.48 -6.36 14.13
N PHE A 263 -18.47 -5.47 14.22
CA PHE A 263 -19.74 -5.56 13.52
C PHE A 263 -19.86 -4.46 12.47
N PHE A 264 -20.12 -4.85 11.23
CA PHE A 264 -20.11 -3.97 10.06
C PHE A 264 -21.45 -4.08 9.30
N PRO A 265 -22.44 -3.26 9.68
CA PRO A 265 -23.71 -3.19 8.95
C PRO A 265 -23.62 -2.30 7.72
N SER A 266 -24.44 -2.61 6.72
CA SER A 266 -24.71 -1.71 5.60
C SER A 266 -26.13 -1.82 5.11
N ALA A 267 -26.67 -0.71 4.59
CA ALA A 267 -28.00 -0.64 4.01
C ALA A 267 -28.00 0.23 2.75
N SER A 268 -28.85 -0.10 1.80
CA SER A 268 -29.10 0.75 0.64
C SER A 268 -30.55 0.76 0.24
N ILE A 269 -30.96 1.85 -0.42
CA ILE A 269 -32.26 2.00 -1.04
C ILE A 269 -32.11 2.50 -2.48
N GLY A 270 -33.05 2.13 -3.32
CA GLY A 270 -33.12 2.59 -4.71
C GLY A 270 -34.57 2.78 -5.14
N TRP A 271 -34.81 3.83 -5.90
CA TRP A 271 -36.12 4.16 -6.46
C TRP A 271 -36.01 4.43 -7.96
N VAL A 272 -36.62 3.60 -8.76
CA VAL A 272 -36.70 3.76 -10.21
C VAL A 272 -37.91 4.61 -10.53
N VAL A 273 -37.72 5.92 -10.62
CA VAL A 273 -38.76 6.91 -10.85
C VAL A 273 -39.40 6.72 -12.23
N SER A 274 -38.62 6.31 -13.22
CA SER A 274 -39.09 6.05 -14.58
C SER A 274 -40.10 4.88 -14.68
N LYS A 275 -40.29 4.10 -13.61
CA LYS A 275 -41.35 3.06 -13.52
C LYS A 275 -42.60 3.53 -12.81
N GLU A 276 -42.72 4.83 -12.47
CA GLU A 276 -43.94 5.41 -11.91
C GLU A 276 -44.91 5.84 -13.00
N ASP A 277 -46.19 5.72 -12.75
CA ASP A 277 -47.27 6.00 -13.73
C ASP A 277 -47.25 7.48 -14.21
N PHE A 278 -46.74 8.39 -13.42
CA PHE A 278 -46.58 9.82 -13.77
C PHE A 278 -45.42 10.12 -14.71
N PHE A 279 -44.54 9.13 -14.98
CA PHE A 279 -43.31 9.34 -15.73
C PHE A 279 -43.51 9.23 -17.27
N ASP A 280 -44.58 8.60 -17.73
CA ASP A 280 -44.81 8.27 -19.14
C ASP A 280 -44.86 9.47 -20.12
N GLU A 281 -44.85 10.70 -19.61
CA GLU A 281 -44.95 11.93 -20.41
C GLU A 281 -43.60 12.62 -20.68
N MET A 282 -42.44 12.01 -20.37
CA MET A 282 -41.14 12.64 -20.55
C MET A 282 -40.39 12.09 -21.78
N PRO A 283 -40.53 12.67 -22.99
CA PRO A 283 -40.06 12.07 -24.26
C PRO A 283 -38.53 12.00 -24.43
N VAL A 284 -37.76 12.59 -23.53
CA VAL A 284 -36.27 12.65 -23.61
C VAL A 284 -35.62 11.77 -22.57
N LEU A 285 -36.28 11.49 -21.47
CA LEU A 285 -35.76 10.80 -20.29
C LEU A 285 -36.26 9.36 -20.28
N ASP A 286 -35.39 8.41 -20.65
CA ASP A 286 -35.75 6.99 -20.80
C ASP A 286 -35.71 6.24 -19.47
N TYR A 287 -34.79 6.65 -18.57
CA TYR A 287 -34.61 6.03 -17.28
C TYR A 287 -34.14 7.04 -16.24
N LEU A 288 -34.70 6.95 -15.04
CA LEU A 288 -34.28 7.72 -13.87
C LEU A 288 -34.36 6.87 -12.62
N LYS A 289 -33.23 6.77 -11.90
CA LYS A 289 -33.13 6.08 -10.63
C LYS A 289 -32.40 6.93 -9.60
N PHE A 290 -32.97 7.07 -8.42
CA PHE A 290 -32.27 7.57 -7.24
C PHE A 290 -31.78 6.42 -6.39
N ARG A 291 -30.62 6.58 -5.77
CA ARG A 291 -30.05 5.61 -4.86
C ARG A 291 -29.37 6.29 -3.68
N ALA A 292 -29.44 5.66 -2.52
CA ALA A 292 -28.69 6.05 -1.34
C ALA A 292 -28.18 4.80 -0.63
N SER A 293 -26.99 4.91 -0.05
CA SER A 293 -26.41 3.83 0.73
C SER A 293 -25.63 4.39 1.93
N TYR A 294 -25.59 3.60 2.98
CA TYR A 294 -24.81 3.83 4.18
C TYR A 294 -24.25 2.49 4.64
N GLY A 295 -22.97 2.46 4.99
CA GLY A 295 -22.33 1.23 5.45
C GLY A 295 -21.07 1.48 6.22
N THR A 296 -20.70 0.47 7.02
CA THR A 296 -19.45 0.46 7.76
C THR A 296 -18.56 -0.70 7.28
N LEU A 297 -17.25 -0.47 7.28
CA LEU A 297 -16.21 -1.43 6.97
C LEU A 297 -15.16 -1.40 8.07
N GLY A 298 -14.60 -2.55 8.41
CA GLY A 298 -13.47 -2.68 9.34
C GLY A 298 -12.17 -2.92 8.62
N ASN A 299 -11.09 -2.35 9.15
CA ASN A 299 -9.73 -2.62 8.72
C ASN A 299 -8.95 -3.24 9.89
N ASP A 300 -8.31 -4.40 9.65
CA ASP A 300 -7.46 -5.14 10.59
C ASP A 300 -6.01 -5.24 10.12
N ASN A 301 -5.60 -4.39 9.17
CA ASN A 301 -4.27 -4.42 8.57
C ASN A 301 -3.20 -3.86 9.52
N ILE A 302 -2.98 -4.56 10.59
CA ILE A 302 -1.91 -4.30 11.57
C ILE A 302 -1.18 -5.58 11.91
N ASN A 303 0.07 -5.43 12.36
CA ASN A 303 0.75 -6.52 13.06
C ASN A 303 0.13 -6.71 14.44
N PRO A 304 0.06 -7.95 14.97
CA PRO A 304 -0.44 -8.18 16.33
C PRO A 304 0.32 -7.32 17.35
N GLN A 305 -0.41 -6.51 18.12
CA GLN A 305 0.15 -5.57 19.10
C GLN A 305 0.05 -6.03 20.55
N PHE A 306 -0.65 -7.14 20.81
CA PHE A 306 -0.93 -7.64 22.15
C PHE A 306 0.20 -8.49 22.77
N SER A 307 1.26 -8.76 22.02
CA SER A 307 2.40 -9.55 22.48
C SER A 307 3.65 -8.71 22.67
N LEU A 308 4.42 -9.07 23.70
CA LEU A 308 5.73 -8.52 23.92
C LEU A 308 6.68 -8.97 22.80
N ILE A 309 7.27 -8.03 22.09
CA ILE A 309 8.30 -8.30 21.10
C ILE A 309 9.66 -8.09 21.78
N SER A 310 10.47 -9.14 21.82
CA SER A 310 11.84 -9.05 22.30
C SER A 310 12.81 -8.87 21.15
N THR A 311 13.75 -7.97 21.30
CA THR A 311 14.93 -7.83 20.42
C THR A 311 16.16 -8.36 21.14
N PHE A 312 17.17 -8.77 20.38
CA PHE A 312 18.39 -9.37 20.90
C PHE A 312 19.61 -8.49 20.59
N PRO A 313 19.67 -7.29 21.17
CA PRO A 313 20.82 -6.42 20.99
C PRO A 313 22.05 -6.99 21.72
N SER A 314 23.24 -6.62 21.25
CA SER A 314 24.46 -6.92 21.95
C SER A 314 24.84 -5.75 22.86
N TYR A 315 25.31 -6.06 24.06
CA TYR A 315 25.81 -5.09 25.04
C TYR A 315 27.28 -5.34 25.31
N VAL A 316 28.01 -4.28 25.66
CA VAL A 316 29.42 -4.38 26.04
C VAL A 316 29.53 -4.45 27.56
N PHE A 317 30.00 -5.59 28.07
CA PHE A 317 30.30 -5.81 29.48
C PHE A 317 31.80 -6.08 29.62
N ASN A 318 32.52 -5.28 30.40
CA ASN A 318 33.96 -5.39 30.61
C ASN A 318 34.77 -5.49 29.30
N GLY A 319 34.39 -4.71 28.27
CA GLY A 319 35.04 -4.74 26.98
C GLY A 319 34.65 -5.94 26.06
N THR A 320 33.76 -6.80 26.51
CA THR A 320 33.29 -7.95 25.74
C THR A 320 31.86 -7.73 25.24
N ILE A 321 31.61 -7.96 23.94
CA ILE A 321 30.26 -7.95 23.36
C ILE A 321 29.51 -9.18 23.81
N THR A 322 28.41 -8.97 24.50
CA THR A 322 27.57 -10.05 25.06
C THR A 322 26.16 -9.92 24.47
N PRO A 323 25.60 -10.99 23.87
CA PRO A 323 24.21 -11.00 23.44
C PRO A 323 23.27 -10.79 24.61
N GLY A 324 22.27 -9.95 24.42
CA GLY A 324 21.26 -9.65 25.44
C GLY A 324 19.84 -9.78 24.89
N SER A 325 18.86 -9.39 25.68
CA SER A 325 17.47 -9.26 25.27
C SER A 325 16.93 -7.96 25.80
N SER A 326 16.19 -7.24 24.98
CA SER A 326 15.51 -6.01 25.38
C SER A 326 14.08 -5.99 24.88
N LEU A 327 13.27 -5.12 25.48
CA LEU A 327 11.91 -4.85 25.02
C LEU A 327 11.97 -4.21 23.63
N GLY A 328 11.32 -4.82 22.64
CA GLY A 328 11.22 -4.30 21.27
C GLY A 328 10.06 -3.33 21.10
N SER A 329 8.92 -3.60 21.74
CA SER A 329 7.74 -2.71 21.75
C SER A 329 6.93 -2.92 23.02
N ILE A 330 6.14 -1.92 23.37
CA ILE A 330 5.14 -2.05 24.44
C ILE A 330 3.89 -2.71 23.84
N PRO A 331 3.32 -3.76 24.47
CA PRO A 331 2.06 -4.34 23.99
C PRO A 331 0.89 -3.37 24.18
N ASN A 332 -0.07 -3.41 23.28
CA ASN A 332 -1.34 -2.71 23.38
C ASN A 332 -2.49 -3.70 23.16
N ASP A 333 -3.11 -4.13 24.25
CA ASP A 333 -4.24 -5.08 24.22
C ASP A 333 -5.57 -4.40 23.83
N ASP A 334 -5.62 -3.06 23.88
CA ASP A 334 -6.83 -2.28 23.66
C ASP A 334 -7.02 -1.84 22.21
N VAL A 335 -6.03 -2.11 21.34
CA VAL A 335 -6.16 -1.80 19.92
C VAL A 335 -7.34 -2.55 19.30
N SER A 336 -8.15 -1.83 18.54
CA SER A 336 -9.37 -2.32 17.91
C SER A 336 -9.40 -2.06 16.40
N TRP A 337 -10.49 -2.49 15.78
CA TRP A 337 -10.75 -2.25 14.36
C TRP A 337 -10.76 -0.75 14.06
N GLU A 338 -10.09 -0.36 12.97
CA GLU A 338 -10.33 0.93 12.34
C GLU A 338 -11.65 0.87 11.61
N ASN A 339 -12.53 1.85 11.82
CA ASN A 339 -13.86 1.89 11.27
C ASN A 339 -13.94 2.90 10.12
N GLN A 340 -14.34 2.41 8.95
CA GLN A 340 -14.67 3.26 7.83
C GLN A 340 -16.19 3.32 7.66
N VAL A 341 -16.75 4.52 7.77
CA VAL A 341 -18.16 4.80 7.50
C VAL A 341 -18.27 5.47 6.15
N GLN A 342 -19.14 4.96 5.29
CA GLN A 342 -19.36 5.53 3.97
C GLN A 342 -20.84 5.77 3.71
N MET A 343 -21.15 6.97 3.20
CA MET A 343 -22.47 7.37 2.72
C MET A 343 -22.35 7.75 1.25
N ASN A 344 -23.25 7.25 0.42
CA ASN A 344 -23.35 7.63 -0.98
C ASN A 344 -24.80 8.00 -1.31
N VAL A 345 -24.97 9.03 -2.13
CA VAL A 345 -26.25 9.40 -2.74
C VAL A 345 -26.00 9.60 -4.22
N GLY A 346 -26.77 8.92 -5.06
CA GLY A 346 -26.54 8.91 -6.50
C GLY A 346 -27.81 8.96 -7.34
N ILE A 347 -27.60 9.36 -8.59
CA ILE A 347 -28.62 9.42 -9.64
C ILE A 347 -28.08 8.69 -10.85
N ASP A 348 -28.86 7.77 -11.38
CA ASP A 348 -28.61 7.12 -12.68
C ASP A 348 -29.69 7.55 -13.66
N THR A 349 -29.30 8.02 -14.83
CA THR A 349 -30.26 8.42 -15.88
C THR A 349 -29.80 7.99 -17.26
N ARG A 350 -30.78 7.69 -18.13
CA ARG A 350 -30.59 7.42 -19.55
C ARG A 350 -31.50 8.31 -20.36
N ILE A 351 -30.99 8.90 -21.43
CA ILE A 351 -31.66 9.89 -22.26
C ILE A 351 -31.44 9.60 -23.74
N PHE A 352 -32.33 10.16 -24.59
CA PHE A 352 -32.24 10.09 -26.05
C PHE A 352 -32.31 8.66 -26.60
N ASN A 353 -33.27 7.85 -26.14
CA ASN A 353 -33.43 6.43 -26.49
C ASN A 353 -32.16 5.62 -26.10
N ASP A 354 -31.76 5.72 -24.85
CA ASP A 354 -30.61 5.05 -24.23
C ASP A 354 -29.24 5.38 -24.87
N LYS A 355 -29.16 6.44 -25.71
CA LYS A 355 -27.90 6.82 -26.36
C LYS A 355 -26.91 7.46 -25.40
N VAL A 356 -27.38 8.16 -24.39
CA VAL A 356 -26.55 8.80 -23.37
C VAL A 356 -26.99 8.29 -22.01
N SER A 357 -26.05 7.80 -21.23
CA SER A 357 -26.25 7.49 -19.81
C SER A 357 -25.37 8.37 -18.94
N LEU A 358 -25.90 8.81 -17.81
CA LEU A 358 -25.22 9.57 -16.77
C LEU A 358 -25.41 8.87 -15.44
N SER A 359 -24.31 8.62 -14.74
CA SER A 359 -24.28 8.25 -13.31
C SER A 359 -23.56 9.35 -12.55
N LEU A 360 -24.19 9.88 -11.52
CA LEU A 360 -23.62 10.92 -10.67
C LEU A 360 -23.77 10.50 -9.22
N ASP A 361 -22.66 10.47 -8.47
CA ASP A 361 -22.60 10.14 -7.06
C ASP A 361 -21.95 11.24 -6.25
N TYR A 362 -22.56 11.57 -5.15
CA TYR A 362 -21.90 12.25 -4.04
C TYR A 362 -21.54 11.22 -2.97
N PHE A 363 -20.31 11.23 -2.53
CA PHE A 363 -19.86 10.35 -1.46
C PHE A 363 -19.25 11.15 -0.29
N LYS A 364 -19.45 10.58 0.88
CA LYS A 364 -18.77 10.99 2.11
C LYS A 364 -18.26 9.73 2.79
N LYS A 365 -16.95 9.68 3.02
CA LYS A 365 -16.23 8.59 3.67
C LYS A 365 -15.52 9.14 4.89
N THR A 366 -15.82 8.63 6.07
CA THR A 366 -15.13 8.95 7.32
C THR A 366 -14.38 7.72 7.77
N VAL A 367 -13.13 7.88 8.15
CA VAL A 367 -12.33 6.81 8.78
C VAL A 367 -12.09 7.24 10.21
N ASP A 368 -12.66 6.50 11.13
CA ASP A 368 -12.53 6.70 12.57
C ASP A 368 -11.59 5.65 13.17
N ASP A 369 -11.02 5.97 14.34
CA ASP A 369 -10.13 5.06 15.05
C ASP A 369 -8.94 4.61 14.20
N LEU A 370 -8.32 5.56 13.47
CA LEU A 370 -7.16 5.30 12.62
C LEU A 370 -6.08 4.53 13.37
N LEU A 371 -5.62 3.46 12.76
CA LEU A 371 -4.53 2.62 13.28
C LEU A 371 -3.19 3.32 13.01
N PHE A 372 -2.68 4.00 13.99
CA PHE A 372 -1.48 4.81 13.90
C PHE A 372 -0.53 4.59 15.09
N SER A 373 0.78 4.70 14.85
CA SER A 373 1.79 4.65 15.92
C SER A 373 2.21 6.07 16.28
N PRO A 374 1.82 6.59 17.45
CA PRO A 374 2.15 7.96 17.84
C PRO A 374 3.64 8.13 18.10
N ASN A 375 4.17 9.33 17.86
CA ASN A 375 5.50 9.70 18.26
C ASN A 375 5.50 9.98 19.77
N LEU A 376 5.99 9.05 20.55
CA LEU A 376 6.16 9.23 21.99
C LEU A 376 7.60 9.66 22.32
N SER A 377 7.79 10.16 23.54
CA SER A 377 9.11 10.60 23.99
C SER A 377 10.12 9.45 24.04
N LEU A 378 11.29 9.64 23.46
CA LEU A 378 12.41 8.69 23.52
C LEU A 378 12.87 8.39 24.96
N TYR A 379 12.50 9.23 25.94
CA TYR A 379 12.77 8.99 27.36
C TYR A 379 12.08 7.73 27.91
N LEU A 380 11.10 7.18 27.19
CA LEU A 380 10.45 5.90 27.56
C LEU A 380 11.38 4.69 27.34
N GLY A 381 12.48 4.86 26.60
CA GLY A 381 13.50 3.83 26.44
C GLY A 381 13.05 2.60 25.63
N VAL A 382 12.00 2.74 24.83
CA VAL A 382 11.51 1.68 23.92
C VAL A 382 11.81 2.06 22.48
N PRO A 383 12.25 1.12 21.63
CA PRO A 383 12.64 1.41 20.26
C PRO A 383 11.42 1.59 19.32
N SER A 384 10.27 1.06 19.66
CA SER A 384 9.04 1.25 18.90
C SER A 384 7.82 1.37 19.79
N PHE A 385 6.84 2.13 19.31
CA PHE A 385 5.59 2.38 20.02
C PHE A 385 4.48 1.49 19.41
N PRO A 386 3.54 1.03 20.23
CA PRO A 386 2.43 0.24 19.73
C PRO A 386 1.51 1.09 18.86
N THR A 387 0.91 0.45 17.88
CA THR A 387 -0.23 1.04 17.16
C THR A 387 -1.38 1.26 18.13
N THR A 388 -2.04 2.40 18.00
CA THR A 388 -3.22 2.77 18.77
C THR A 388 -4.30 3.28 17.83
N ASN A 389 -5.53 3.28 18.28
CA ASN A 389 -6.65 3.88 17.55
C ASN A 389 -6.72 5.37 17.88
N ILE A 390 -6.21 6.21 16.97
CA ILE A 390 -6.17 7.66 17.18
C ILE A 390 -6.52 8.41 15.90
N GLY A 391 -7.37 9.42 16.07
CA GLY A 391 -7.71 10.34 15.00
C GLY A 391 -8.79 9.83 14.05
N SER A 392 -9.24 10.76 13.25
CA SER A 392 -10.19 10.50 12.16
C SER A 392 -9.89 11.37 10.95
N THR A 393 -10.22 10.84 9.77
CA THR A 393 -10.13 11.53 8.50
C THR A 393 -11.45 11.45 7.76
N GLU A 394 -11.73 12.46 6.96
CA GLU A 394 -12.91 12.52 6.10
C GLU A 394 -12.48 12.72 4.65
N SER A 395 -13.20 12.08 3.75
CA SER A 395 -13.06 12.24 2.31
C SER A 395 -14.43 12.48 1.71
N THR A 396 -14.64 13.61 1.06
CA THR A 396 -15.89 13.97 0.38
C THR A 396 -15.62 14.20 -1.10
N GLY A 397 -16.55 13.85 -1.96
CA GLY A 397 -16.35 14.04 -3.38
C GLY A 397 -17.55 13.73 -4.23
N ILE A 398 -17.32 13.88 -5.53
CA ILE A 398 -18.30 13.60 -6.58
C ILE A 398 -17.63 12.67 -7.61
N ASP A 399 -18.35 11.60 -7.96
CA ASP A 399 -18.05 10.72 -9.06
C ASP A 399 -19.11 10.91 -10.15
N ALA A 400 -18.67 11.16 -11.39
CA ALA A 400 -19.56 11.27 -12.54
C ALA A 400 -19.05 10.40 -13.69
N THR A 401 -19.95 9.64 -14.28
CA THR A 401 -19.70 8.87 -15.50
C THR A 401 -20.73 9.24 -16.55
N ILE A 402 -20.25 9.63 -17.73
CA ILE A 402 -21.11 9.92 -18.90
C ILE A 402 -20.72 8.94 -19.99
N SER A 403 -21.68 8.13 -20.43
CA SER A 403 -21.48 7.18 -21.55
C SER A 403 -22.33 7.58 -22.74
N LEU A 404 -21.72 7.62 -23.91
CA LEU A 404 -22.39 7.82 -25.20
C LEU A 404 -22.32 6.54 -26.02
N ASN A 405 -23.47 6.03 -26.47
CA ASN A 405 -23.57 4.90 -27.36
C ASN A 405 -24.52 5.24 -28.51
N THR A 406 -24.00 5.44 -29.71
CA THR A 406 -24.83 5.84 -30.85
C THR A 406 -24.31 5.26 -32.17
N THR A 407 -25.19 5.21 -33.17
CA THR A 407 -24.83 4.81 -34.53
C THR A 407 -25.22 5.92 -35.50
N VAL A 408 -24.25 6.41 -36.27
CA VAL A 408 -24.45 7.46 -37.26
C VAL A 408 -23.89 6.99 -38.61
N GLY A 409 -24.75 6.90 -39.64
CA GLY A 409 -24.37 6.51 -41.02
C GLY A 409 -23.65 5.13 -41.08
N GLY A 410 -24.02 4.19 -40.22
CA GLY A 410 -23.40 2.86 -40.13
C GLY A 410 -22.13 2.79 -39.25
N LEU A 411 -21.65 3.91 -38.70
CA LEU A 411 -20.56 3.97 -37.74
C LEU A 411 -21.12 3.88 -36.31
N SER A 412 -20.70 2.86 -35.56
CA SER A 412 -21.02 2.74 -34.13
C SER A 412 -19.98 3.50 -33.31
N ILE A 413 -20.44 4.45 -32.49
CA ILE A 413 -19.61 5.27 -31.60
C ILE A 413 -19.95 4.91 -30.16
N SER A 414 -18.92 4.53 -29.38
CA SER A 414 -19.01 4.33 -27.93
C SER A 414 -17.92 5.18 -27.26
N SER A 415 -18.30 5.96 -26.27
CA SER A 415 -17.37 6.82 -25.51
C SER A 415 -17.81 6.90 -24.07
N ASP A 416 -16.85 6.72 -23.14
CA ASP A 416 -17.05 6.87 -21.70
C ASP A 416 -16.13 7.98 -21.19
N LEU A 417 -16.74 8.91 -20.45
CA LEU A 417 -16.03 9.99 -19.75
C LEU A 417 -16.27 9.82 -18.25
N ASN A 418 -15.19 9.66 -17.49
CA ASN A 418 -15.22 9.57 -16.04
C ASN A 418 -14.58 10.81 -15.43
N PHE A 419 -15.24 11.37 -14.43
CA PHE A 419 -14.78 12.52 -13.67
C PHE A 419 -14.94 12.27 -12.18
N THR A 420 -13.87 12.42 -11.41
CA THR A 420 -13.86 12.27 -9.96
C THR A 420 -13.19 13.47 -9.32
N THR A 421 -13.84 14.03 -8.29
CA THR A 421 -13.18 14.96 -7.37
C THR A 421 -13.25 14.40 -5.96
N ALA A 422 -12.20 14.62 -5.18
CA ALA A 422 -12.18 14.27 -3.76
C ALA A 422 -11.40 15.32 -2.97
N GLU A 423 -11.96 15.72 -1.84
CA GLU A 423 -11.30 16.52 -0.82
C GLU A 423 -11.12 15.66 0.44
N ASN A 424 -9.90 15.66 0.97
CA ASN A 424 -9.54 14.88 2.15
C ASN A 424 -9.13 15.81 3.27
N GLU A 425 -9.64 15.56 4.47
CA GLU A 425 -9.39 16.38 5.66
C GLU A 425 -9.10 15.49 6.88
N VAL A 426 -8.16 15.91 7.70
CA VAL A 426 -7.94 15.36 9.05
C VAL A 426 -8.95 16.01 9.98
N ILE A 427 -9.88 15.23 10.51
CA ILE A 427 -10.94 15.74 11.40
C ILE A 427 -10.44 15.85 12.84
N SER A 428 -9.70 14.87 13.32
CA SER A 428 -9.15 14.87 14.66
C SER A 428 -7.88 14.07 14.80
N ILE A 429 -7.06 14.46 15.79
CA ILE A 429 -5.85 13.74 16.21
C ILE A 429 -5.93 13.55 17.72
N ASN A 430 -6.63 12.56 18.21
CA ASN A 430 -7.04 12.38 19.62
C ASN A 430 -5.91 12.20 20.65
N ASN A 431 -4.68 12.62 20.37
CA ASN A 431 -3.52 12.48 21.28
C ASN A 431 -3.14 13.77 22.02
N GLY A 432 -3.91 14.86 21.82
CA GLY A 432 -3.66 16.18 22.45
C GLY A 432 -2.66 17.06 21.67
N ASP A 433 -2.05 16.55 20.61
CA ASP A 433 -1.24 17.34 19.70
C ASP A 433 -2.10 17.98 18.61
N LYS A 434 -1.72 19.16 18.13
CA LYS A 434 -2.39 19.80 16.99
C LYS A 434 -2.01 19.16 15.65
N TYR A 435 -0.82 18.59 15.58
CA TYR A 435 -0.29 17.95 14.38
C TYR A 435 0.72 16.86 14.73
N ILE A 436 0.87 15.93 13.80
CA ILE A 436 1.91 14.90 13.83
C ILE A 436 2.86 15.15 12.66
N TRP A 437 4.15 15.11 12.91
CA TRP A 437 5.15 15.18 11.86
C TRP A 437 5.23 13.86 11.10
N GLY A 438 5.16 13.94 9.78
CA GLY A 438 5.43 12.83 8.88
C GLY A 438 6.88 12.77 8.42
N ALA A 439 7.09 12.34 7.19
CA ALA A 439 8.41 12.18 6.62
C ALA A 439 9.19 13.50 6.52
N GLY A 440 10.50 13.43 6.78
CA GLY A 440 11.47 14.48 6.51
C GLY A 440 12.25 14.16 5.24
N TYR A 441 12.94 15.14 4.70
CA TYR A 441 13.82 15.00 3.55
C TYR A 441 15.23 15.47 3.83
N GLY A 442 16.21 14.62 3.55
CA GLY A 442 17.64 14.92 3.38
C GLY A 442 18.43 15.34 4.62
N ILE A 443 17.81 15.99 5.61
CA ILE A 443 18.48 16.47 6.82
C ILE A 443 17.73 15.94 8.04
N PRO A 444 18.40 15.28 8.99
CA PRO A 444 17.79 14.88 10.25
C PRO A 444 17.08 16.06 10.90
N TYR A 445 15.85 15.84 11.38
CA TYR A 445 15.00 16.83 12.09
C TYR A 445 14.31 17.90 11.22
N ARG A 446 14.35 17.83 9.90
CA ARG A 446 13.52 18.67 9.02
C ARG A 446 12.38 17.87 8.41
N ASN A 447 11.33 17.73 9.18
CA ASN A 447 10.10 17.16 8.66
C ASN A 447 9.38 18.19 7.81
N ILE A 448 9.00 17.80 6.60
CA ILE A 448 8.31 18.66 5.62
C ILE A 448 6.87 18.24 5.38
N VAL A 449 6.43 17.17 6.03
CA VAL A 449 5.06 16.65 5.91
C VAL A 449 4.39 16.74 7.27
N ARG A 450 3.14 17.18 7.29
CA ARG A 450 2.30 17.21 8.47
C ARG A 450 1.00 16.46 8.29
N PHE A 451 0.53 15.92 9.40
CA PHE A 451 -0.81 15.43 9.61
C PHE A 451 -1.44 16.33 10.67
N GLU A 452 -2.37 17.21 10.28
CA GLU A 452 -2.87 18.32 11.11
C GLU A 452 -4.38 18.48 10.92
N GLU A 453 -5.10 18.74 12.01
CA GLU A 453 -6.55 18.96 11.99
C GLU A 453 -6.93 20.14 11.08
N GLY A 454 -7.94 19.93 10.23
CA GLY A 454 -8.43 20.91 9.26
C GLY A 454 -7.64 20.98 7.95
N PHE A 455 -6.65 20.10 7.77
CA PHE A 455 -5.83 20.04 6.54
C PHE A 455 -5.90 18.66 5.90
N SER A 456 -5.47 18.60 4.63
CA SER A 456 -5.31 17.32 3.94
C SER A 456 -4.25 16.44 4.62
N PRO A 457 -4.49 15.13 4.77
CA PRO A 457 -3.49 14.21 5.33
C PRO A 457 -2.17 14.27 4.56
N GLY A 458 -1.07 14.53 5.27
CA GLY A 458 0.25 14.52 4.68
C GLY A 458 0.56 15.72 3.78
N TYR A 459 -0.01 16.89 4.05
CA TYR A 459 0.32 18.09 3.30
C TYR A 459 1.75 18.56 3.55
N PHE A 460 2.32 19.24 2.55
CA PHE A 460 3.66 19.82 2.69
C PHE A 460 3.62 21.07 3.54
N PHE A 461 4.52 21.13 4.51
CA PHE A 461 4.69 22.27 5.40
C PHE A 461 6.10 22.84 5.28
N GLY A 462 6.20 24.13 5.00
CA GLY A 462 7.48 24.81 4.82
C GLY A 462 7.31 26.32 4.78
N TYR A 463 8.40 26.99 4.41
CA TYR A 463 8.35 28.44 4.20
C TYR A 463 7.70 28.74 2.83
N VAL A 464 6.88 29.78 2.82
CA VAL A 464 6.38 30.37 1.58
C VAL A 464 7.42 31.34 1.06
N THR A 465 7.84 31.14 -0.17
CA THR A 465 8.82 32.02 -0.82
C THR A 465 8.11 33.10 -1.63
N ASP A 466 8.59 34.34 -1.56
CA ASP A 466 8.07 35.50 -2.28
C ASP A 466 9.06 36.03 -3.33
N GLY A 467 9.93 35.18 -3.83
CA GLY A 467 10.91 35.49 -4.86
C GLY A 467 12.36 35.56 -4.33
N ILE A 468 13.18 36.37 -5.00
CA ILE A 468 14.60 36.52 -4.72
C ILE A 468 14.89 38.00 -4.48
N PHE A 469 15.63 38.35 -3.44
CA PHE A 469 16.10 39.70 -3.21
C PHE A 469 16.96 40.19 -4.37
N GLN A 470 16.53 41.28 -5.02
CA GLN A 470 17.29 41.87 -6.13
C GLN A 470 18.27 42.96 -5.66
N THR A 471 17.96 43.63 -4.53
CA THR A 471 18.73 44.72 -3.98
C THR A 471 18.88 44.64 -2.47
N GLN A 472 19.88 45.33 -1.94
CA GLN A 472 20.07 45.46 -0.49
C GLN A 472 18.91 46.23 0.17
N ASP A 473 18.26 47.15 -0.55
CA ASP A 473 17.08 47.86 -0.04
C ASP A 473 15.88 46.94 0.15
N GLU A 474 15.71 45.95 -0.73
CA GLU A 474 14.68 44.92 -0.54
C GLU A 474 14.95 44.07 0.72
N VAL A 475 16.21 43.66 0.95
CA VAL A 475 16.60 42.94 2.17
C VAL A 475 16.30 43.77 3.41
N ASN A 476 16.65 45.06 3.39
CA ASN A 476 16.49 45.96 4.53
C ASN A 476 15.03 46.26 4.88
N ASN A 477 14.15 46.24 3.88
CA ASN A 477 12.71 46.56 4.03
C ASN A 477 11.84 45.30 4.19
N HIS A 478 12.40 44.10 4.07
CA HIS A 478 11.71 42.83 4.29
C HIS A 478 11.63 42.46 5.77
N ALA A 479 10.79 41.50 6.13
CA ALA A 479 10.83 40.88 7.46
C ALA A 479 12.24 40.35 7.75
N THR A 480 12.70 40.45 8.98
CA THR A 480 14.08 40.10 9.36
C THR A 480 14.44 38.67 8.95
N GLN A 481 15.36 38.56 8.04
CA GLN A 481 15.96 37.30 7.59
C GLN A 481 17.47 37.40 7.85
N ASN A 482 17.93 36.73 8.92
CA ASN A 482 19.31 36.85 9.39
C ASN A 482 20.32 36.40 8.33
N GLY A 483 21.23 37.29 7.97
CA GLY A 483 22.31 37.00 7.00
C GLY A 483 21.87 37.06 5.53
N ALA A 484 20.65 37.54 5.24
CA ALA A 484 20.18 37.66 3.88
C ALA A 484 20.98 38.71 3.09
N VAL A 485 21.24 38.43 1.84
CA VAL A 485 21.90 39.29 0.88
C VAL A 485 21.15 39.27 -0.48
N PRO A 486 21.34 40.25 -1.37
CA PRO A 486 20.81 40.17 -2.74
C PRO A 486 21.22 38.86 -3.42
N GLY A 487 20.24 38.17 -4.01
CA GLY A 487 20.40 36.84 -4.59
C GLY A 487 19.80 35.71 -3.74
N ASP A 488 19.53 35.94 -2.47
CA ASP A 488 18.88 34.97 -1.59
C ASP A 488 17.37 34.91 -1.83
N ILE A 489 16.78 33.78 -1.51
CA ILE A 489 15.34 33.57 -1.53
C ILE A 489 14.68 34.35 -0.38
N ARG A 490 13.62 35.08 -0.68
CA ARG A 490 12.81 35.81 0.29
C ARG A 490 11.44 35.17 0.54
#